data_12084170b0d402ff4d1d3a2a861c1083
#
_entry.id   12084170b0d402ff4d1d3a2a861c1083
#
_cell.length_a   1.000
_cell.length_b   1.000
_cell.length_c   1.000
_cell.angle_alpha   90.00
_cell.angle_beta   90.00
_cell.angle_gamma   90.00
#
_symmetry.space_group_name_H-M   'P 1'
#
loop_
_entity.id
_entity.type
_entity.pdbx_description
1 polymer ?
#
loop_
_entity_poly.entity_id
_entity_poly.type
_entity_poly.pdbx_seq_one_letter_code
_entity_poly.pdbx_strand_id
1 'polypeptide(L)'
;LKDALPLEGMEEVSFNVATKYGDLEFLDTPMICTGTPLSIDEPQKQVINIPLVSKNAIDCAKKPLNNVFQEARISDIVEKILDGYGLFINEIESTKNVDKVSGGHNSPLDVILKLCKKSIPSDGEDPGYFFYETKSGYNFRSIDGMIKEGIRRFEENLDDYADTHTYKYFGSLDAKLDEVYGNDFKILKSPLVKKDQNTLDALKHGQYNVRVCTMNTLTHEYTERVENLFTETTLGDEQEIPVNAQDFCKSYTYVLNPGADEKGVSTEILNNPAVYEPRAVMRYGLLHSQLIDIQVPCNVQLEAGDVIKLWIENITQDEKLLSIYNQHRSGYYVILHLCHHFDPDNSYTSLTLARDTYGLYTSKE
;
A
#
# COMPACT_ATOMS: atom_id res chain seq x y z
N LEU A 1 -29.83 -24.87 -3.61
CA LEU A 1 -29.82 -23.41 -3.61
C LEU A 1 -29.88 -22.85 -5.04
N LYS A 2 -29.14 -23.40 -6.01
CA LYS A 2 -29.16 -22.96 -7.41
C LYS A 2 -30.54 -22.93 -8.06
N ASP A 3 -31.40 -23.91 -7.72
CA ASP A 3 -32.76 -24.01 -8.28
C ASP A 3 -33.74 -23.02 -7.58
N ALA A 4 -33.41 -22.56 -6.37
CA ALA A 4 -34.22 -21.63 -5.60
C ALA A 4 -33.78 -20.17 -5.72
N LEU A 5 -32.52 -19.94 -6.01
CA LEU A 5 -31.89 -18.62 -6.20
C LEU A 5 -30.98 -18.69 -7.41
N PRO A 6 -31.48 -18.42 -8.62
CA PRO A 6 -30.66 -18.41 -9.83
C PRO A 6 -29.72 -17.19 -9.75
N LEU A 7 -28.50 -17.41 -9.26
CA LEU A 7 -27.44 -16.40 -9.27
C LEU A 7 -26.75 -16.46 -10.64
N GLU A 8 -26.97 -15.46 -11.46
CA GLU A 8 -26.43 -15.36 -12.83
C GLU A 8 -25.24 -14.37 -12.90
N GLY A 9 -25.07 -13.55 -11.88
CA GLY A 9 -24.12 -12.45 -11.80
C GLY A 9 -24.84 -11.09 -11.78
N MET A 10 -24.23 -10.10 -11.20
CA MET A 10 -24.73 -8.73 -11.01
C MET A 10 -25.83 -8.60 -9.91
N GLU A 11 -26.11 -9.61 -9.14
CA GLU A 11 -26.98 -9.52 -7.97
C GLU A 11 -26.29 -8.73 -6.85
N GLU A 12 -27.08 -7.94 -6.14
CA GLU A 12 -26.64 -7.22 -4.94
C GLU A 12 -26.69 -8.17 -3.74
N VAL A 13 -25.60 -8.24 -3.00
CA VAL A 13 -25.45 -9.03 -1.79
C VAL A 13 -25.11 -8.12 -0.62
N SER A 14 -25.99 -8.06 0.38
CA SER A 14 -25.77 -7.36 1.63
C SER A 14 -25.53 -8.36 2.75
N PHE A 15 -24.54 -8.11 3.59
CA PHE A 15 -24.21 -8.95 4.73
C PHE A 15 -23.62 -8.11 5.85
N ASN A 16 -23.63 -8.66 7.05
CA ASN A 16 -22.98 -8.08 8.21
C ASN A 16 -22.17 -9.16 8.92
N VAL A 17 -20.99 -8.79 9.42
CA VAL A 17 -20.13 -9.65 10.22
C VAL A 17 -19.82 -8.95 11.53
N ALA A 18 -20.36 -9.49 12.64
CA ALA A 18 -20.06 -9.00 13.97
C ALA A 18 -18.85 -9.72 14.55
N THR A 19 -17.89 -8.98 15.07
CA THR A 19 -16.69 -9.51 15.71
C THR A 19 -16.44 -8.87 17.07
N LYS A 20 -15.51 -9.45 17.86
CA LYS A 20 -15.10 -8.89 19.15
C LYS A 20 -14.54 -7.46 19.04
N TYR A 21 -13.92 -7.12 17.91
CA TYR A 21 -13.23 -5.85 17.67
C TYR A 21 -14.02 -4.87 16.81
N GLY A 22 -15.30 -5.11 16.61
CA GLY A 22 -16.21 -4.28 15.84
C GLY A 22 -16.94 -5.06 14.76
N ASP A 23 -17.76 -4.37 14.02
CA ASP A 23 -18.61 -4.92 12.98
C ASP A 23 -18.17 -4.46 11.61
N LEU A 24 -18.28 -5.36 10.63
CA LEU A 24 -18.19 -5.03 9.21
C LEU A 24 -19.59 -5.05 8.63
N GLU A 25 -20.10 -3.85 8.34
CA GLU A 25 -21.45 -3.68 7.81
C GLU A 25 -21.42 -3.40 6.31
N PHE A 26 -22.05 -4.30 5.53
CA PHE A 26 -22.27 -4.14 4.10
C PHE A 26 -23.76 -4.11 3.76
N LEU A 27 -24.57 -3.55 4.68
CA LEU A 27 -26.01 -3.42 4.51
C LEU A 27 -26.36 -2.23 3.61
N ASP A 28 -25.72 -1.09 3.84
CA ASP A 28 -25.94 0.15 3.08
C ASP A 28 -25.06 0.25 1.82
N THR A 29 -23.97 -0.51 1.79
CA THR A 29 -23.04 -0.59 0.65
C THR A 29 -22.98 -2.02 0.11
N PRO A 30 -24.01 -2.48 -0.63
CA PRO A 30 -24.06 -3.84 -1.09
C PRO A 30 -22.89 -4.17 -2.03
N MET A 31 -22.41 -5.40 -1.95
CA MET A 31 -21.46 -5.97 -2.89
C MET A 31 -22.18 -6.53 -4.11
N ILE A 32 -21.55 -6.52 -5.26
CA ILE A 32 -22.08 -7.08 -6.50
C ILE A 32 -21.44 -8.44 -6.77
N CYS A 33 -22.27 -9.44 -7.07
CA CYS A 33 -21.80 -10.72 -7.53
C CYS A 33 -21.24 -10.58 -8.96
N THR A 34 -19.96 -10.94 -9.16
CA THR A 34 -19.26 -10.71 -10.44
C THR A 34 -19.28 -11.89 -11.38
N GLY A 35 -19.88 -12.99 -11.01
CA GLY A 35 -19.92 -14.17 -11.88
C GLY A 35 -20.85 -15.27 -11.38
N THR A 36 -21.04 -16.28 -12.21
CA THR A 36 -21.80 -17.46 -11.83
C THR A 36 -21.12 -18.18 -10.68
N PRO A 37 -21.81 -18.44 -9.58
CA PRO A 37 -21.22 -19.13 -8.45
C PRO A 37 -20.70 -20.51 -8.85
N LEU A 38 -19.45 -20.80 -8.49
CA LEU A 38 -18.86 -22.12 -8.64
C LEU A 38 -19.38 -23.02 -7.53
N SER A 39 -19.97 -24.17 -7.88
CA SER A 39 -20.36 -25.18 -6.90
C SER A 39 -19.40 -26.36 -6.95
N ILE A 40 -18.97 -26.78 -5.78
CA ILE A 40 -18.26 -28.06 -5.59
C ILE A 40 -19.23 -28.99 -4.86
N ASP A 41 -19.61 -30.06 -5.51
CA ASP A 41 -20.56 -31.03 -4.94
C ASP A 41 -19.74 -32.17 -4.31
N GLU A 42 -19.74 -32.24 -2.99
CA GLU A 42 -19.25 -33.38 -2.22
C GLU A 42 -20.42 -34.27 -1.84
N PRO A 43 -20.23 -35.57 -1.50
CA PRO A 43 -21.34 -36.53 -1.29
C PRO A 43 -22.38 -36.10 -0.24
N GLN A 44 -22.03 -35.17 0.67
CA GLN A 44 -22.92 -34.70 1.73
C GLN A 44 -22.90 -33.18 1.92
N LYS A 45 -22.13 -32.44 1.09
CA LYS A 45 -21.96 -31.02 1.24
C LYS A 45 -21.81 -30.35 -0.12
N GLN A 46 -22.58 -29.30 -0.35
CA GLN A 46 -22.39 -28.41 -1.49
C GLN A 46 -21.72 -27.13 -1.01
N VAL A 47 -20.58 -26.79 -1.59
CA VAL A 47 -19.89 -25.53 -1.37
C VAL A 47 -20.12 -24.62 -2.57
N ILE A 48 -20.66 -23.44 -2.32
CA ILE A 48 -20.92 -22.43 -3.36
C ILE A 48 -20.01 -21.25 -3.11
N ASN A 49 -19.13 -20.95 -4.07
CA ASN A 49 -18.27 -19.78 -4.07
C ASN A 49 -18.94 -18.63 -4.83
N ILE A 50 -19.21 -17.52 -4.16
CA ILE A 50 -19.82 -16.31 -4.72
C ILE A 50 -18.78 -15.21 -4.71
N PRO A 51 -18.16 -14.85 -5.87
CA PRO A 51 -17.23 -13.74 -5.94
C PRO A 51 -17.99 -12.42 -5.86
N LEU A 52 -17.62 -11.58 -4.91
CA LEU A 52 -18.20 -10.26 -4.67
C LEU A 52 -17.19 -9.15 -4.89
N VAL A 53 -17.68 -8.01 -5.37
CA VAL A 53 -16.87 -6.80 -5.60
C VAL A 53 -17.68 -5.59 -5.14
N SER A 54 -17.03 -4.49 -4.79
CA SER A 54 -17.74 -3.27 -4.42
C SER A 54 -18.58 -2.74 -5.60
N LYS A 55 -19.79 -2.27 -5.32
CA LYS A 55 -20.69 -1.67 -6.32
C LYS A 55 -20.03 -0.49 -7.03
N ASN A 56 -19.27 0.30 -6.30
CA ASN A 56 -18.55 1.47 -6.82
C ASN A 56 -17.59 1.12 -7.97
N ALA A 57 -16.86 0.01 -7.85
CA ALA A 57 -15.96 -0.45 -8.92
C ALA A 57 -16.71 -0.77 -10.21
N ILE A 58 -17.88 -1.41 -10.11
CA ILE A 58 -18.73 -1.72 -11.27
C ILE A 58 -19.33 -0.46 -11.89
N ASP A 59 -19.82 0.46 -11.06
CA ASP A 59 -20.42 1.72 -11.54
C ASP A 59 -19.39 2.62 -12.20
N CYS A 60 -18.17 2.67 -11.70
CA CYS A 60 -17.05 3.36 -12.34
C CYS A 60 -16.65 2.72 -13.67
N ALA A 61 -16.67 1.40 -13.77
CA ALA A 61 -16.38 0.70 -15.02
C ALA A 61 -17.42 0.97 -16.10
N LYS A 62 -18.70 1.20 -15.73
CA LYS A 62 -19.80 1.50 -16.66
C LYS A 62 -19.79 2.94 -17.16
N LYS A 63 -19.20 3.87 -16.41
CA LYS A 63 -19.24 5.32 -16.69
C LYS A 63 -17.81 5.84 -16.93
N PRO A 64 -17.31 5.84 -18.17
CA PRO A 64 -15.97 6.35 -18.45
C PRO A 64 -15.89 7.86 -18.19
N LEU A 65 -14.70 8.30 -17.77
CA LEU A 65 -14.39 9.70 -17.54
C LEU A 65 -14.14 10.43 -18.87
N ASN A 66 -14.99 11.39 -19.19
CA ASN A 66 -14.88 12.19 -20.43
C ASN A 66 -14.41 13.63 -20.17
N ASN A 67 -14.24 13.99 -18.91
CA ASN A 67 -13.87 15.35 -18.51
C ASN A 67 -12.40 15.64 -18.81
N VAL A 68 -12.13 16.90 -19.07
CA VAL A 68 -10.76 17.44 -19.13
C VAL A 68 -10.60 18.40 -17.96
N PHE A 69 -9.66 18.09 -17.09
CA PHE A 69 -9.28 18.96 -16.00
C PHE A 69 -8.12 19.84 -16.46
N GLN A 70 -8.32 21.14 -16.38
CA GLN A 70 -7.26 22.11 -16.66
C GLN A 70 -6.26 22.12 -15.51
N GLU A 71 -5.15 22.82 -15.67
CA GLU A 71 -4.08 22.94 -14.67
C GLU A 71 -4.62 23.14 -13.25
N ALA A 72 -4.59 22.08 -12.47
CA ALA A 72 -5.00 22.04 -11.08
C ALA A 72 -4.11 21.07 -10.31
N ARG A 73 -4.07 21.19 -8.98
CA ARG A 73 -3.37 20.21 -8.15
C ARG A 73 -3.94 18.82 -8.38
N ILE A 74 -3.08 17.81 -8.38
CA ILE A 74 -3.54 16.45 -8.63
C ILE A 74 -4.53 16.00 -7.55
N SER A 75 -4.32 16.35 -6.29
CA SER A 75 -5.27 16.10 -5.19
C SER A 75 -6.66 16.65 -5.50
N ASP A 76 -6.74 17.90 -5.99
CA ASP A 76 -8.03 18.56 -6.29
C ASP A 76 -8.73 17.90 -7.50
N ILE A 77 -7.94 17.37 -8.45
CA ILE A 77 -8.48 16.61 -9.59
C ILE A 77 -9.05 15.28 -9.11
N VAL A 78 -8.33 14.57 -8.22
CA VAL A 78 -8.78 13.31 -7.63
C VAL A 78 -10.07 13.51 -6.85
N GLU A 79 -10.13 14.53 -5.99
CA GLU A 79 -11.33 14.90 -5.23
C GLU A 79 -12.52 15.13 -6.15
N LYS A 80 -12.35 15.95 -7.19
CA LYS A 80 -13.44 16.23 -8.17
C LYS A 80 -13.89 14.99 -8.95
N ILE A 81 -12.97 14.06 -9.23
CA ILE A 81 -13.32 12.79 -9.87
C ILE A 81 -14.18 11.97 -8.90
N LEU A 82 -13.75 11.78 -7.67
CA LEU A 82 -14.46 10.99 -6.68
C LEU A 82 -15.85 11.56 -6.38
N ASP A 83 -15.94 12.87 -6.12
CA ASP A 83 -17.21 13.57 -5.90
C ASP A 83 -18.15 13.46 -7.10
N GLY A 84 -17.62 13.61 -8.33
CA GLY A 84 -18.41 13.52 -9.56
C GLY A 84 -19.05 12.14 -9.80
N TYR A 85 -18.49 11.09 -9.18
CA TYR A 85 -19.03 9.72 -9.21
C TYR A 85 -19.76 9.34 -7.92
N GLY A 86 -19.85 10.25 -6.94
CA GLY A 86 -20.52 10.02 -5.66
C GLY A 86 -19.79 9.00 -4.78
N LEU A 87 -18.46 8.91 -4.89
CA LEU A 87 -17.63 8.00 -4.12
C LEU A 87 -17.27 8.64 -2.78
N PHE A 88 -17.42 7.88 -1.71
CA PHE A 88 -17.14 8.37 -0.37
C PHE A 88 -15.63 8.50 -0.14
N ILE A 89 -15.19 9.71 0.14
CA ILE A 89 -13.79 10.05 0.39
C ILE A 89 -13.50 9.90 1.88
N ASN A 90 -12.53 9.07 2.23
CA ASN A 90 -12.00 9.00 3.59
C ASN A 90 -10.86 9.99 3.77
N GLU A 91 -9.80 9.89 2.95
CA GLU A 91 -8.64 10.76 3.07
C GLU A 91 -7.99 11.06 1.71
N ILE A 92 -7.77 12.35 1.44
CA ILE A 92 -6.99 12.82 0.29
C ILE A 92 -5.86 13.70 0.81
N GLU A 93 -4.64 13.22 0.68
CA GLU A 93 -3.44 13.98 0.99
C GLU A 93 -3.13 14.99 -0.13
N SER A 94 -2.85 16.24 0.25
CA SER A 94 -2.62 17.32 -0.70
C SER A 94 -1.32 17.15 -1.49
N THR A 95 -1.36 17.47 -2.79
CA THR A 95 -0.20 17.43 -3.68
C THR A 95 0.28 18.84 -4.01
N LYS A 96 1.61 19.00 -4.21
CA LYS A 96 2.17 20.27 -4.64
C LYS A 96 2.20 20.46 -6.15
N ASN A 97 2.24 19.37 -6.90
CA ASN A 97 2.32 19.45 -8.34
C ASN A 97 0.95 19.60 -9.00
N VAL A 98 0.97 20.34 -10.11
CA VAL A 98 -0.19 20.67 -10.92
C VAL A 98 -0.11 19.85 -12.20
N ASP A 99 -1.24 19.34 -12.68
CA ASP A 99 -1.29 18.60 -13.94
C ASP A 99 -2.54 18.98 -14.74
N LYS A 100 -2.50 18.65 -16.03
CA LYS A 100 -3.64 18.74 -16.96
C LYS A 100 -4.04 17.31 -17.34
N VAL A 101 -5.23 16.92 -16.92
CA VAL A 101 -5.67 15.54 -17.03
C VAL A 101 -6.87 15.42 -17.96
N SER A 102 -6.80 14.51 -18.92
CA SER A 102 -7.92 14.13 -19.76
C SER A 102 -8.36 12.70 -19.42
N GLY A 103 -9.65 12.50 -19.20
CA GLY A 103 -10.20 11.17 -18.93
C GLY A 103 -10.04 10.18 -20.08
N GLY A 104 -10.13 10.64 -21.32
CA GLY A 104 -9.85 9.83 -22.52
C GLY A 104 -10.66 8.54 -22.62
N HIS A 105 -11.90 8.50 -22.15
CA HIS A 105 -12.75 7.31 -22.07
C HIS A 105 -12.22 6.18 -21.13
N ASN A 106 -11.28 6.49 -20.24
CA ASN A 106 -10.83 5.52 -19.26
C ASN A 106 -11.78 5.47 -18.06
N SER A 107 -11.74 4.38 -17.29
CA SER A 107 -12.36 4.34 -15.97
C SER A 107 -11.81 5.45 -15.07
N PRO A 108 -12.66 6.13 -14.26
CA PRO A 108 -12.18 7.16 -13.34
C PRO A 108 -11.12 6.64 -12.37
N LEU A 109 -11.27 5.40 -11.89
CA LEU A 109 -10.29 4.78 -10.99
C LEU A 109 -8.94 4.55 -11.67
N ASP A 110 -8.95 4.13 -12.96
CA ASP A 110 -7.70 3.96 -13.74
C ASP A 110 -6.97 5.28 -13.98
N VAL A 111 -7.73 6.37 -14.13
CA VAL A 111 -7.12 7.71 -14.27
C VAL A 111 -6.44 8.10 -12.96
N ILE A 112 -7.08 7.89 -11.81
CA ILE A 112 -6.50 8.18 -10.50
C ILE A 112 -5.24 7.32 -10.27
N LEU A 113 -5.28 6.02 -10.59
CA LEU A 113 -4.12 5.13 -10.46
C LEU A 113 -2.91 5.60 -11.29
N LYS A 114 -3.15 6.17 -12.48
CA LYS A 114 -2.07 6.77 -13.29
C LYS A 114 -1.50 8.03 -12.65
N LEU A 115 -2.31 8.78 -11.91
CA LEU A 115 -1.87 9.99 -11.22
C LEU A 115 -1.04 9.69 -9.97
N CYS A 116 -1.21 8.52 -9.33
CA CYS A 116 -0.45 8.15 -8.14
C CYS A 116 1.07 8.24 -8.31
N LYS A 117 1.59 7.80 -9.47
CA LYS A 117 3.03 7.84 -9.77
C LYS A 117 3.59 9.24 -9.99
N LYS A 118 2.72 10.18 -10.35
CA LYS A 118 3.11 11.58 -10.61
C LYS A 118 3.03 12.44 -9.36
N SER A 119 2.18 12.05 -8.41
CA SER A 119 1.82 12.86 -7.26
C SER A 119 2.97 13.00 -6.28
N ILE A 120 3.26 14.23 -5.90
CA ILE A 120 4.27 14.59 -4.92
C ILE A 120 3.56 15.27 -3.75
N PRO A 121 3.75 14.81 -2.50
CA PRO A 121 3.08 15.39 -1.34
C PRO A 121 3.48 16.85 -1.13
N SER A 122 2.56 17.64 -0.59
CA SER A 122 2.82 19.07 -0.29
C SER A 122 3.99 19.25 0.66
N ASP A 123 4.14 18.32 1.61
CA ASP A 123 5.18 18.36 2.65
C ASP A 123 6.36 17.43 2.35
N GLY A 124 6.45 16.88 1.13
CA GLY A 124 7.49 15.95 0.70
C GLY A 124 8.14 16.37 -0.61
N GLU A 125 9.17 15.63 -0.99
CA GLU A 125 9.94 15.87 -2.22
C GLU A 125 9.80 14.69 -3.22
N ASP A 126 9.54 13.47 -2.73
CA ASP A 126 9.51 12.29 -3.55
C ASP A 126 8.07 11.89 -3.92
N PRO A 127 7.82 11.51 -5.19
CA PRO A 127 6.54 11.02 -5.63
C PRO A 127 6.29 9.61 -5.10
N GLY A 128 5.04 9.23 -5.00
CA GLY A 128 4.62 7.87 -4.62
C GLY A 128 3.36 7.89 -3.78
N TYR A 129 2.21 7.84 -4.45
CA TYR A 129 0.91 7.75 -3.81
C TYR A 129 0.31 6.37 -4.03
N PHE A 130 -0.53 5.97 -3.08
CA PHE A 130 -1.46 4.86 -3.23
C PHE A 130 -2.89 5.37 -3.31
N PHE A 131 -3.67 4.69 -4.14
CA PHE A 131 -5.11 4.88 -4.21
C PHE A 131 -5.79 3.54 -3.93
N TYR A 132 -6.63 3.49 -2.90
CA TYR A 132 -7.26 2.27 -2.44
C TYR A 132 -8.56 2.55 -1.72
N GLU A 133 -9.45 1.55 -1.71
CA GLU A 133 -10.73 1.56 -1.01
C GLU A 133 -10.60 0.74 0.29
N THR A 134 -11.10 1.30 1.39
CA THR A 134 -11.25 0.62 2.68
C THR A 134 -12.71 0.65 3.11
N LYS A 135 -13.05 0.05 4.24
CA LYS A 135 -14.38 0.19 4.84
C LYS A 135 -14.74 1.64 5.15
N SER A 136 -13.72 2.48 5.41
CA SER A 136 -13.86 3.90 5.72
C SER A 136 -13.98 4.79 4.49
N GLY A 137 -13.84 4.25 3.27
CA GLY A 137 -13.95 4.97 2.00
C GLY A 137 -12.67 4.95 1.16
N TYR A 138 -12.60 5.83 0.17
CA TYR A 138 -11.47 5.95 -0.73
C TYR A 138 -10.34 6.79 -0.13
N ASN A 139 -9.12 6.31 -0.30
CA ASN A 139 -7.91 6.94 0.21
C ASN A 139 -6.96 7.26 -0.95
N PHE A 140 -6.38 8.47 -0.92
CA PHE A 140 -5.33 8.90 -1.84
C PHE A 140 -4.21 9.49 -1.00
N ARG A 141 -3.21 8.67 -0.67
CA ARG A 141 -2.18 8.99 0.31
C ARG A 141 -0.78 8.71 -0.22
N SER A 142 0.19 9.53 0.18
CA SER A 142 1.59 9.28 -0.09
C SER A 142 2.15 8.19 0.82
N ILE A 143 3.20 7.52 0.37
CA ILE A 143 3.93 6.54 1.19
C ILE A 143 4.47 7.25 2.45
N ASP A 144 5.04 8.44 2.28
CA ASP A 144 5.61 9.21 3.38
C ASP A 144 4.55 9.68 4.37
N GLY A 145 3.38 10.11 3.87
CA GLY A 145 2.25 10.51 4.71
C GLY A 145 1.71 9.35 5.55
N MET A 146 1.55 8.16 4.94
CA MET A 146 1.12 6.97 5.68
C MET A 146 2.11 6.59 6.78
N ILE A 147 3.41 6.61 6.49
CA ILE A 147 4.45 6.27 7.48
C ILE A 147 4.48 7.29 8.62
N LYS A 148 4.51 8.59 8.30
CA LYS A 148 4.52 9.66 9.30
C LYS A 148 3.32 9.60 10.23
N GLU A 149 2.13 9.47 9.65
CA GLU A 149 0.90 9.40 10.43
C GLU A 149 0.84 8.14 11.29
N GLY A 150 1.23 6.98 10.73
CA GLY A 150 1.26 5.74 11.47
C GLY A 150 2.23 5.79 12.66
N ILE A 151 3.44 6.30 12.47
CA ILE A 151 4.42 6.46 13.57
C ILE A 151 3.88 7.46 14.61
N ARG A 152 3.29 8.57 14.20
CA ARG A 152 2.68 9.56 15.09
C ARG A 152 1.60 8.93 15.97
N ARG A 153 0.72 8.11 15.38
CA ARG A 153 -0.33 7.40 16.13
C ARG A 153 0.25 6.46 17.19
N PHE A 154 1.38 5.81 16.91
CA PHE A 154 2.08 4.98 17.89
C PHE A 154 2.72 5.82 19.02
N GLU A 155 3.38 6.94 18.69
CA GLU A 155 4.07 7.78 19.67
C GLU A 155 3.08 8.48 20.62
N GLU A 156 1.97 8.95 20.09
CA GLU A 156 0.94 9.65 20.86
C GLU A 156 -0.10 8.68 21.46
N ASN A 157 -0.03 7.38 21.13
CA ASN A 157 -1.01 6.35 21.46
C ASN A 157 -2.45 6.81 21.29
N LEU A 158 -2.72 7.45 20.16
CA LEU A 158 -4.05 7.97 19.83
C LEU A 158 -5.06 6.81 19.75
N ASP A 159 -6.20 6.95 20.43
CA ASP A 159 -7.29 5.97 20.42
C ASP A 159 -6.84 4.53 20.74
N ASP A 160 -5.86 4.37 21.63
CA ASP A 160 -5.24 3.07 21.99
C ASP A 160 -4.64 2.34 20.78
N TYR A 161 -4.16 3.10 19.80
CA TYR A 161 -3.64 2.58 18.54
C TYR A 161 -2.49 1.58 18.75
N ALA A 162 -1.56 1.90 19.63
CA ALA A 162 -0.43 1.01 19.93
C ALA A 162 -0.89 -0.33 20.48
N ASP A 163 -1.96 -0.37 21.27
CA ASP A 163 -2.48 -1.58 21.88
C ASP A 163 -3.20 -2.48 20.88
N THR A 164 -3.84 -1.89 19.87
CA THR A 164 -4.60 -2.63 18.85
C THR A 164 -3.78 -3.01 17.60
N HIS A 165 -2.63 -2.35 17.37
CA HIS A 165 -1.79 -2.51 16.16
C HIS A 165 -0.40 -3.10 16.47
N THR A 166 -0.18 -3.64 17.67
CA THR A 166 1.08 -4.32 18.04
C THR A 166 0.86 -5.82 18.11
N TYR A 167 1.64 -6.59 17.33
CA TYR A 167 1.55 -8.05 17.29
C TYR A 167 2.88 -8.70 17.65
N LYS A 168 2.80 -9.86 18.34
CA LYS A 168 3.97 -10.58 18.84
C LYS A 168 3.97 -12.02 18.35
N TYR A 169 5.14 -12.48 17.94
CA TYR A 169 5.39 -13.87 17.62
C TYR A 169 6.37 -14.48 18.62
N PHE A 170 5.92 -15.55 19.26
CA PHE A 170 6.71 -16.31 20.22
C PHE A 170 7.06 -17.66 19.60
N GLY A 171 8.36 -17.93 19.46
CA GLY A 171 8.86 -19.21 18.96
C GLY A 171 8.87 -20.30 20.04
N SER A 172 8.88 -19.93 21.31
CA SER A 172 8.86 -20.86 22.44
C SER A 172 7.43 -21.13 22.92
N LEU A 173 7.17 -22.38 23.29
CA LEU A 173 5.92 -22.84 23.92
C LEU A 173 5.82 -22.42 25.40
N ASP A 174 6.43 -21.32 25.81
CA ASP A 174 6.43 -20.90 27.20
C ASP A 174 5.04 -20.32 27.56
N ALA A 175 4.22 -21.19 28.17
CA ALA A 175 2.84 -20.90 28.58
C ALA A 175 2.69 -19.64 29.48
N LYS A 176 3.76 -19.21 30.11
CA LYS A 176 3.76 -18.01 30.98
C LYS A 176 3.67 -16.71 30.21
N LEU A 177 4.11 -16.68 28.94
CA LEU A 177 4.01 -15.48 28.09
C LEU A 177 2.60 -15.29 27.55
N ASP A 178 1.85 -16.38 27.34
CA ASP A 178 0.44 -16.32 26.90
C ASP A 178 -0.46 -15.68 27.99
N GLU A 179 -0.14 -15.83 29.27
CA GLU A 179 -0.90 -15.21 30.37
C GLU A 179 -0.66 -13.69 30.48
N VAL A 180 0.52 -13.20 30.09
CA VAL A 180 0.91 -11.79 30.27
C VAL A 180 0.42 -10.90 29.12
N TYR A 181 0.35 -11.43 27.88
CA TYR A 181 0.08 -10.62 26.70
C TYR A 181 -1.29 -10.86 26.05
N GLY A 182 -2.06 -11.84 26.53
CA GLY A 182 -3.33 -12.25 25.92
C GLY A 182 -3.15 -12.89 24.54
N ASN A 183 -4.13 -13.67 24.12
CA ASN A 183 -4.08 -14.36 22.81
C ASN A 183 -4.44 -13.47 21.63
N ASP A 184 -4.99 -12.29 21.85
CA ASP A 184 -5.59 -11.45 20.82
C ASP A 184 -4.53 -10.76 19.92
N PHE A 185 -3.32 -10.54 20.42
CA PHE A 185 -2.22 -9.88 19.72
C PHE A 185 -1.06 -10.83 19.38
N LYS A 186 -1.34 -12.13 19.42
CA LYS A 186 -0.39 -13.17 19.05
C LYS A 186 -0.47 -13.48 17.55
N ILE A 187 0.67 -13.57 16.91
CA ILE A 187 0.76 -14.06 15.54
C ILE A 187 0.49 -15.58 15.56
N LEU A 188 -0.55 -16.03 14.84
CA LEU A 188 -1.06 -17.40 14.89
C LEU A 188 -0.14 -18.42 14.22
N LYS A 189 0.57 -18.01 13.15
CA LYS A 189 1.49 -18.86 12.41
C LYS A 189 2.84 -18.18 12.27
N SER A 190 3.89 -18.99 12.13
CA SER A 190 5.24 -18.47 11.87
C SER A 190 5.23 -17.47 10.71
N PRO A 191 5.77 -16.25 10.90
CA PRO A 191 5.84 -15.24 9.87
C PRO A 191 6.56 -15.76 8.62
N LEU A 192 5.92 -15.62 7.47
CA LEU A 192 6.51 -16.03 6.19
C LEU A 192 7.17 -14.82 5.52
N VAL A 193 8.49 -14.82 5.47
CA VAL A 193 9.22 -13.80 4.71
C VAL A 193 9.07 -14.11 3.22
N LYS A 194 8.30 -13.31 2.49
CA LYS A 194 8.13 -13.43 1.04
C LYS A 194 9.28 -12.82 0.27
N LYS A 195 9.76 -11.69 0.74
CA LYS A 195 10.87 -10.97 0.15
C LYS A 195 11.75 -10.44 1.26
N ASP A 196 13.01 -10.70 1.16
CA ASP A 196 14.05 -10.10 1.97
C ASP A 196 15.00 -9.31 1.08
N GLN A 197 15.80 -8.43 1.64
CA GLN A 197 16.69 -7.60 0.85
C GLN A 197 17.61 -8.46 -0.01
N ASN A 198 17.51 -8.25 -1.32
CA ASN A 198 18.46 -8.80 -2.29
C ASN A 198 19.12 -7.62 -3.02
N THR A 199 20.35 -7.33 -2.65
CA THR A 199 21.10 -6.19 -3.21
C THR A 199 21.17 -6.24 -4.74
N LEU A 200 21.32 -7.42 -5.33
CA LEU A 200 21.37 -7.54 -6.78
C LEU A 200 20.04 -7.20 -7.45
N ASP A 201 18.93 -7.65 -6.88
CA ASP A 201 17.61 -7.32 -7.39
C ASP A 201 17.27 -5.84 -7.17
N ALA A 202 17.66 -5.28 -6.04
CA ALA A 202 17.52 -3.87 -5.73
C ALA A 202 18.26 -2.98 -6.75
N LEU A 203 19.50 -3.35 -7.10
CA LEU A 203 20.27 -2.68 -8.15
C LEU A 203 19.62 -2.78 -9.52
N LYS A 204 19.17 -3.98 -9.91
CA LYS A 204 18.51 -4.21 -11.21
C LYS A 204 17.23 -3.41 -11.36
N HIS A 205 16.49 -3.20 -10.28
CA HIS A 205 15.23 -2.46 -10.29
C HIS A 205 15.40 -0.95 -10.03
N GLY A 206 16.63 -0.50 -9.75
CA GLY A 206 16.92 0.91 -9.49
C GLY A 206 16.32 1.40 -8.17
N GLN A 207 16.40 0.59 -7.13
CA GLN A 207 15.82 0.91 -5.82
C GLN A 207 16.61 2.00 -5.08
N TYR A 208 17.93 2.04 -5.27
CA TYR A 208 18.80 2.99 -4.55
C TYR A 208 19.03 4.27 -5.34
N ASN A 209 19.38 4.15 -6.60
CA ASN A 209 19.63 5.26 -7.50
C ASN A 209 19.31 4.90 -8.95
N VAL A 210 19.03 5.92 -9.75
CA VAL A 210 18.64 5.76 -11.16
C VAL A 210 19.39 6.77 -12.00
N ARG A 211 19.96 6.30 -13.11
CA ARG A 211 20.53 7.17 -14.14
C ARG A 211 19.45 7.58 -15.13
N VAL A 212 19.23 8.87 -15.25
CA VAL A 212 18.25 9.44 -16.15
C VAL A 212 18.95 10.11 -17.34
N CYS A 213 18.69 9.59 -18.53
CA CYS A 213 19.16 10.15 -19.78
C CYS A 213 18.00 10.87 -20.47
N THR A 214 18.15 12.13 -20.81
CA THR A 214 17.13 12.87 -21.55
C THR A 214 17.68 13.34 -22.88
N MET A 215 16.88 13.23 -23.93
CA MET A 215 17.18 13.72 -25.26
C MET A 215 16.06 14.68 -25.71
N ASN A 216 16.43 15.91 -25.98
CA ASN A 216 15.53 16.90 -26.55
C ASN A 216 15.57 16.81 -28.09
N THR A 217 14.42 16.52 -28.70
CA THR A 217 14.33 16.33 -30.17
C THR A 217 14.46 17.59 -30.97
N LEU A 218 14.23 18.78 -30.41
CA LEU A 218 14.35 20.07 -31.06
C LEU A 218 15.76 20.62 -31.01
N THR A 219 16.37 20.59 -29.82
CA THR A 219 17.72 21.14 -29.64
C THR A 219 18.82 20.10 -29.89
N HIS A 220 18.45 18.83 -30.03
CA HIS A 220 19.37 17.69 -30.11
C HIS A 220 20.31 17.59 -28.87
N GLU A 221 19.90 18.17 -27.77
CA GLU A 221 20.67 18.16 -26.54
C GLU A 221 20.44 16.83 -25.80
N TYR A 222 21.53 16.20 -25.41
CA TYR A 222 21.53 15.01 -24.56
C TYR A 222 22.06 15.40 -23.19
N THR A 223 21.29 15.01 -22.14
CA THR A 223 21.72 15.20 -20.75
C THR A 223 21.65 13.88 -19.99
N GLU A 224 22.57 13.71 -19.07
CA GLU A 224 22.63 12.56 -18.20
C GLU A 224 22.79 13.03 -16.75
N ARG A 225 21.99 12.45 -15.85
CA ARG A 225 22.06 12.73 -14.43
C ARG A 225 21.72 11.50 -13.61
N VAL A 226 22.21 11.45 -12.38
CA VAL A 226 21.84 10.44 -11.39
C VAL A 226 20.80 11.05 -10.45
N GLU A 227 19.67 10.37 -10.33
CA GLU A 227 18.59 10.74 -9.39
C GLU A 227 18.66 9.85 -8.15
N ASN A 228 18.46 10.48 -7.00
CA ASN A 228 18.37 9.85 -5.69
C ASN A 228 17.03 10.25 -5.05
N LEU A 229 16.57 9.48 -4.07
CA LEU A 229 15.45 9.89 -3.24
C LEU A 229 15.88 10.99 -2.27
N PHE A 230 14.95 11.89 -1.95
CA PHE A 230 15.13 12.95 -0.97
C PHE A 230 14.42 12.67 0.35
N THR A 231 13.60 11.61 0.41
CA THR A 231 12.84 11.32 1.61
C THR A 231 13.75 10.84 2.74
N GLU A 232 13.55 11.40 3.90
CA GLU A 232 14.12 10.95 5.18
C GLU A 232 13.10 10.11 5.96
N THR A 233 11.88 9.97 5.42
CA THR A 233 10.79 9.27 6.08
C THR A 233 10.89 7.76 5.86
N THR A 234 11.25 7.02 6.90
CA THR A 234 11.41 5.56 6.87
C THR A 234 10.75 4.91 8.08
N LEU A 235 10.44 3.61 7.95
CA LEU A 235 9.85 2.80 9.03
C LEU A 235 10.85 2.31 10.08
N GLY A 236 12.11 2.66 9.94
CA GLY A 236 13.18 2.27 10.85
C GLY A 236 14.42 3.12 10.61
N ASP A 237 15.56 2.67 11.14
CA ASP A 237 16.82 3.38 10.97
C ASP A 237 17.20 3.51 9.48
N GLU A 238 17.89 4.60 9.14
CA GLU A 238 18.34 4.88 7.78
C GLU A 238 19.13 3.71 7.19
N GLN A 239 18.77 3.35 5.97
CA GLN A 239 19.49 2.33 5.25
C GLN A 239 20.68 2.96 4.51
N GLU A 240 21.89 2.70 4.96
CA GLU A 240 23.08 3.05 4.20
C GLU A 240 23.10 2.28 2.87
N ILE A 241 23.16 3.01 1.76
CA ILE A 241 23.38 2.40 0.44
C ILE A 241 24.76 1.74 0.48
N PRO A 242 24.87 0.44 0.16
CA PRO A 242 26.16 -0.22 0.13
C PRO A 242 27.15 0.57 -0.75
N VAL A 243 28.32 0.90 -0.22
CA VAL A 243 29.33 1.73 -0.91
C VAL A 243 29.60 1.26 -2.33
N ASN A 244 29.63 -0.06 -2.55
CA ASN A 244 29.84 -0.65 -3.87
C ASN A 244 28.62 -0.61 -4.79
N ALA A 245 27.46 -0.19 -4.29
CA ALA A 245 26.22 -0.09 -5.06
C ALA A 245 26.00 1.31 -5.66
N GLN A 246 26.76 2.31 -5.22
CA GLN A 246 26.60 3.69 -5.68
C GLN A 246 26.91 3.88 -7.17
N ASP A 247 27.79 3.05 -7.72
CA ASP A 247 28.18 3.09 -9.14
C ASP A 247 27.22 2.31 -10.06
N PHE A 248 26.32 1.50 -9.49
CA PHE A 248 25.37 0.70 -10.25
C PHE A 248 23.99 1.39 -10.27
N CYS A 249 23.66 1.98 -11.42
CA CYS A 249 22.38 2.62 -11.63
C CYS A 249 21.60 1.94 -12.74
N LYS A 250 20.29 1.72 -12.53
CA LYS A 250 19.38 1.42 -13.62
C LYS A 250 19.23 2.67 -14.48
N SER A 251 19.35 2.54 -15.80
CA SER A 251 19.21 3.68 -16.73
C SER A 251 17.81 3.77 -17.31
N TYR A 252 17.23 4.97 -17.30
CA TYR A 252 16.01 5.33 -17.99
C TYR A 252 16.31 6.38 -19.05
N THR A 253 15.77 6.22 -20.25
CA THR A 253 15.94 7.18 -21.34
C THR A 253 14.61 7.78 -21.71
N TYR A 254 14.54 9.11 -21.66
CA TYR A 254 13.37 9.88 -22.02
C TYR A 254 13.66 10.72 -23.26
N VAL A 255 12.77 10.62 -24.23
CA VAL A 255 12.79 11.50 -25.41
C VAL A 255 11.79 12.62 -25.17
N LEU A 256 12.29 13.81 -24.92
CA LEU A 256 11.47 15.00 -24.69
C LEU A 256 11.11 15.63 -26.02
N ASN A 257 9.82 15.79 -26.26
CA ASN A 257 9.30 16.51 -27.43
C ASN A 257 8.61 17.81 -26.98
N PRO A 258 9.35 18.91 -26.84
CA PRO A 258 8.82 20.17 -26.34
C PRO A 258 7.86 20.88 -27.30
N GLY A 259 7.63 20.35 -28.50
CA GLY A 259 6.72 20.92 -29.46
C GLY A 259 5.22 20.74 -29.19
N ALA A 260 4.85 20.04 -28.12
CA ALA A 260 3.45 19.89 -27.69
C ALA A 260 2.95 21.04 -26.79
N ASP A 261 3.85 21.75 -26.12
CA ASP A 261 3.54 22.91 -25.30
C ASP A 261 4.22 24.16 -25.90
N GLU A 262 3.44 25.07 -26.46
CA GLU A 262 3.91 26.36 -27.02
C GLU A 262 4.56 27.32 -25.98
N LYS A 263 4.46 27.02 -24.72
CA LYS A 263 5.21 27.69 -23.65
C LYS A 263 6.39 26.79 -23.34
N GLY A 264 7.57 27.25 -23.78
CA GLY A 264 8.84 26.54 -23.67
C GLY A 264 8.94 25.71 -22.41
N VAL A 265 9.71 24.62 -22.52
CA VAL A 265 9.94 23.63 -21.47
C VAL A 265 9.77 24.30 -20.11
N SER A 266 8.62 24.09 -19.49
CA SER A 266 8.40 24.55 -18.14
C SER A 266 9.56 23.97 -17.34
N THR A 267 10.42 24.84 -16.88
CA THR A 267 11.50 24.50 -15.94
C THR A 267 10.93 24.12 -14.58
N GLU A 268 9.61 24.05 -14.45
CA GLU A 268 8.95 23.49 -13.30
C GLU A 268 9.17 21.97 -13.32
N ILE A 269 10.19 21.62 -12.60
CA ILE A 269 10.70 20.30 -12.28
C ILE A 269 9.57 19.29 -11.94
N LEU A 270 8.41 19.78 -11.49
CA LEU A 270 7.30 19.02 -10.95
C LEU A 270 6.49 18.22 -11.98
N ASN A 271 6.47 18.61 -13.26
CA ASN A 271 5.69 17.95 -14.30
C ASN A 271 6.53 17.20 -15.34
N ASN A 272 7.84 17.14 -15.16
CA ASN A 272 8.72 16.44 -16.08
C ASN A 272 8.74 14.93 -15.77
N PRO A 273 8.26 14.05 -16.66
CA PRO A 273 8.28 12.59 -16.44
C PRO A 273 9.66 12.05 -16.09
N ALA A 274 10.70 12.64 -16.67
CA ALA A 274 12.07 12.25 -16.38
C ALA A 274 12.50 12.51 -14.93
N VAL A 275 11.75 13.31 -14.18
CA VAL A 275 12.02 13.60 -12.77
C VAL A 275 11.20 12.72 -11.84
N TYR A 276 9.87 12.71 -12.01
CA TYR A 276 9.00 12.03 -11.06
C TYR A 276 8.94 10.50 -11.26
N GLU A 277 8.96 10.00 -12.51
CA GLU A 277 8.83 8.56 -12.75
C GLU A 277 9.97 7.74 -12.15
N PRO A 278 11.26 8.10 -12.35
CA PRO A 278 12.35 7.35 -11.74
C PRO A 278 12.30 7.35 -10.22
N ARG A 279 11.98 8.50 -9.61
CA ARG A 279 11.84 8.61 -8.14
C ARG A 279 10.66 7.82 -7.62
N ALA A 280 9.52 7.82 -8.32
CA ALA A 280 8.38 6.97 -7.96
C ALA A 280 8.76 5.50 -7.96
N VAL A 281 9.47 5.02 -8.99
CA VAL A 281 9.96 3.64 -9.07
C VAL A 281 10.89 3.32 -7.90
N MET A 282 11.82 4.23 -7.57
CA MET A 282 12.70 4.05 -6.41
C MET A 282 11.89 3.98 -5.10
N ARG A 283 10.93 4.89 -4.88
CA ARG A 283 10.16 4.94 -3.63
C ARG A 283 9.28 3.70 -3.45
N TYR A 284 8.57 3.27 -4.51
CA TYR A 284 7.83 2.00 -4.47
C TYR A 284 8.76 0.80 -4.30
N GLY A 285 9.91 0.78 -4.97
CA GLY A 285 10.91 -0.27 -4.84
C GLY A 285 11.44 -0.36 -3.42
N LEU A 286 11.70 0.78 -2.79
CA LEU A 286 12.19 0.86 -1.41
C LEU A 286 11.15 0.33 -0.42
N LEU A 287 9.88 0.73 -0.54
CA LEU A 287 8.81 0.23 0.33
C LEU A 287 8.71 -1.30 0.31
N HIS A 288 9.01 -1.92 -0.84
CA HIS A 288 8.98 -3.37 -0.98
C HIS A 288 10.34 -4.04 -0.71
N SER A 289 11.21 -3.44 0.11
CA SER A 289 12.50 -4.03 0.48
C SER A 289 12.33 -5.31 1.28
N GLN A 290 11.40 -5.29 2.23
CA GLN A 290 11.03 -6.47 3.00
C GLN A 290 9.53 -6.69 2.97
N LEU A 291 9.11 -7.92 2.63
CA LEU A 291 7.71 -8.34 2.63
C LEU A 291 7.54 -9.55 3.55
N ILE A 292 6.59 -9.45 4.48
CA ILE A 292 6.29 -10.50 5.46
C ILE A 292 4.79 -10.77 5.46
N ASP A 293 4.41 -12.04 5.38
CA ASP A 293 3.03 -12.47 5.62
C ASP A 293 2.88 -12.95 7.04
N ILE A 294 1.83 -12.51 7.69
CA ILE A 294 1.43 -12.99 9.02
C ILE A 294 -0.05 -13.33 9.05
N GLN A 295 -0.42 -14.14 10.03
CA GLN A 295 -1.82 -14.40 10.38
C GLN A 295 -2.04 -14.02 11.84
N VAL A 296 -3.06 -13.20 12.08
CA VAL A 296 -3.42 -12.70 13.40
C VAL A 296 -4.87 -13.05 13.71
N PRO A 297 -5.29 -13.08 14.99
CA PRO A 297 -6.71 -13.18 15.32
C PRO A 297 -7.53 -12.13 14.56
N CYS A 298 -8.77 -12.46 14.24
CA CYS A 298 -9.61 -11.59 13.42
C CYS A 298 -9.76 -10.21 14.08
N ASN A 299 -9.22 -9.19 13.42
CA ASN A 299 -9.31 -7.79 13.85
C ASN A 299 -9.79 -6.94 12.68
N VAL A 300 -11.06 -6.55 12.71
CA VAL A 300 -11.72 -5.76 11.66
C VAL A 300 -11.43 -4.26 11.76
N GLN A 301 -10.67 -3.82 12.77
CA GLN A 301 -10.24 -2.42 12.89
C GLN A 301 -9.06 -2.11 11.96
N LEU A 302 -8.31 -3.14 11.56
CA LEU A 302 -7.17 -2.99 10.66
C LEU A 302 -7.62 -2.61 9.25
N GLU A 303 -6.94 -1.64 8.66
CA GLU A 303 -7.15 -1.21 7.27
C GLU A 303 -5.84 -1.25 6.46
N ALA A 304 -5.96 -1.34 5.14
CA ALA A 304 -4.81 -1.17 4.26
C ALA A 304 -4.26 0.25 4.40
N GLY A 305 -2.93 0.38 4.45
CA GLY A 305 -2.25 1.65 4.69
C GLY A 305 -1.95 1.95 6.16
N ASP A 306 -2.52 1.18 7.10
CA ASP A 306 -2.16 1.29 8.50
C ASP A 306 -0.72 0.83 8.76
N VAL A 307 -0.09 1.43 9.75
CA VAL A 307 1.20 0.98 10.27
C VAL A 307 0.97 0.07 11.46
N ILE A 308 1.62 -1.08 11.48
CA ILE A 308 1.61 -1.99 12.63
C ILE A 308 3.03 -2.23 13.15
N LYS A 309 3.14 -2.61 14.41
CA LYS A 309 4.39 -2.96 15.06
C LYS A 309 4.47 -4.45 15.28
N LEU A 310 5.56 -5.06 14.82
CA LEU A 310 5.83 -6.48 15.02
C LEU A 310 6.96 -6.69 16.02
N TRP A 311 6.76 -7.67 16.91
CA TRP A 311 7.79 -8.23 17.77
C TRP A 311 7.95 -9.70 17.44
N ILE A 312 9.10 -10.08 16.89
CA ILE A 312 9.43 -11.46 16.50
C ILE A 312 10.57 -11.94 17.36
N GLU A 313 10.32 -12.98 18.15
CA GLU A 313 11.32 -13.58 19.03
C GLU A 313 12.43 -14.28 18.24
N ASN A 314 13.65 -14.21 18.75
CA ASN A 314 14.78 -14.97 18.23
C ASN A 314 14.62 -16.46 18.59
N ILE A 315 14.74 -17.32 17.59
CA ILE A 315 14.63 -18.78 17.76
C ILE A 315 15.92 -19.38 18.39
N THR A 316 16.98 -18.59 18.49
CA THR A 316 18.30 -19.08 18.95
C THR A 316 18.36 -19.09 20.49
N GLN A 317 18.68 -20.24 21.04
CA GLN A 317 18.87 -20.45 22.51
C GLN A 317 20.20 -19.91 23.05
N ASP A 318 20.92 -19.07 22.32
CA ASP A 318 22.17 -18.49 22.81
C ASP A 318 21.87 -17.40 23.85
N GLU A 319 22.10 -17.73 25.12
CA GLU A 319 21.99 -16.82 26.27
C GLU A 319 22.89 -15.56 26.18
N LYS A 320 23.72 -15.47 25.16
CA LYS A 320 24.61 -14.32 24.89
C LYS A 320 24.05 -13.27 23.96
N LEU A 321 22.84 -13.47 23.39
CA LEU A 321 22.20 -12.48 22.55
C LEU A 321 21.68 -11.31 23.40
N LEU A 322 22.09 -10.12 23.04
CA LEU A 322 21.71 -8.86 23.70
C LEU A 322 20.21 -8.52 23.59
N SER A 323 19.48 -9.20 22.71
CA SER A 323 18.05 -8.95 22.47
C SER A 323 17.26 -10.25 22.37
N ILE A 324 16.14 -10.32 23.07
CA ILE A 324 15.15 -11.41 22.96
C ILE A 324 14.50 -11.40 21.57
N TYR A 325 14.34 -10.23 20.96
CA TYR A 325 13.68 -10.04 19.70
C TYR A 325 14.65 -9.98 18.52
N ASN A 326 14.22 -10.52 17.39
CA ASN A 326 14.94 -10.44 16.13
C ASN A 326 14.93 -9.00 15.60
N GLN A 327 16.08 -8.34 15.65
CA GLN A 327 16.22 -6.94 15.28
C GLN A 327 15.96 -6.68 13.78
N HIS A 328 16.20 -7.67 12.92
CA HIS A 328 16.00 -7.52 11.47
C HIS A 328 14.53 -7.66 11.04
N ARG A 329 13.72 -8.37 11.83
CA ARG A 329 12.32 -8.67 11.50
C ARG A 329 11.31 -7.98 12.41
N SER A 330 11.74 -7.47 13.55
CA SER A 330 10.90 -6.68 14.44
C SER A 330 10.90 -5.21 14.02
N GLY A 331 9.83 -4.47 14.32
CA GLY A 331 9.70 -3.06 14.02
C GLY A 331 8.39 -2.70 13.35
N TYR A 332 8.33 -1.54 12.73
CA TYR A 332 7.15 -1.02 12.07
C TYR A 332 7.02 -1.52 10.63
N TYR A 333 5.78 -1.78 10.22
CA TYR A 333 5.41 -2.23 8.88
C TYR A 333 4.13 -1.57 8.43
N VAL A 334 4.00 -1.29 7.13
CA VAL A 334 2.74 -0.85 6.50
C VAL A 334 1.96 -2.08 6.04
N ILE A 335 0.65 -2.10 6.26
CA ILE A 335 -0.26 -3.11 5.73
C ILE A 335 -0.50 -2.81 4.24
N LEU A 336 0.02 -3.67 3.35
CA LEU A 336 -0.25 -3.57 1.91
C LEU A 336 -1.55 -4.27 1.52
N HIS A 337 -1.76 -5.46 2.06
CA HIS A 337 -2.95 -6.27 1.80
C HIS A 337 -3.43 -6.88 3.10
N LEU A 338 -4.74 -6.92 3.27
CA LEU A 338 -5.37 -7.66 4.34
C LEU A 338 -6.53 -8.48 3.79
N CYS A 339 -6.77 -9.61 4.43
CA CYS A 339 -7.90 -10.49 4.13
C CYS A 339 -8.45 -11.04 5.44
N HIS A 340 -9.70 -10.72 5.74
CA HIS A 340 -10.40 -11.31 6.87
C HIS A 340 -11.03 -12.63 6.43
N HIS A 341 -10.78 -13.67 7.21
CA HIS A 341 -11.38 -14.99 7.05
C HIS A 341 -12.35 -15.20 8.21
N PHE A 342 -13.62 -15.34 7.88
CA PHE A 342 -14.68 -15.59 8.86
C PHE A 342 -15.13 -17.02 8.74
N ASP A 343 -14.89 -17.80 9.79
CA ASP A 343 -15.33 -19.17 9.93
C ASP A 343 -15.92 -19.31 11.33
N PRO A 344 -17.02 -20.07 11.52
CA PRO A 344 -17.62 -20.27 12.85
C PRO A 344 -16.63 -20.76 13.91
N ASP A 345 -15.67 -21.58 13.51
CA ASP A 345 -14.74 -22.21 14.43
C ASP A 345 -13.40 -21.49 14.54
N ASN A 346 -12.97 -20.75 13.51
CA ASN A 346 -11.63 -20.17 13.47
C ASN A 346 -11.52 -18.95 12.55
N SER A 347 -11.88 -17.80 13.06
CA SER A 347 -11.76 -16.54 12.30
C SER A 347 -10.39 -15.89 12.51
N TYR A 348 -9.75 -15.46 11.40
CA TYR A 348 -8.44 -14.83 11.44
C TYR A 348 -8.29 -13.76 10.34
N THR A 349 -7.29 -12.91 10.49
CA THR A 349 -6.89 -11.93 9.47
C THR A 349 -5.51 -12.27 8.93
N SER A 350 -5.39 -12.40 7.62
CA SER A 350 -4.11 -12.53 6.93
C SER A 350 -3.63 -11.16 6.49
N LEU A 351 -2.39 -10.83 6.79
CA LEU A 351 -1.77 -9.55 6.47
C LEU A 351 -0.52 -9.78 5.62
N THR A 352 -0.38 -8.99 4.55
CA THR A 352 0.88 -8.81 3.83
C THR A 352 1.44 -7.44 4.18
N LEU A 353 2.61 -7.45 4.76
CA LEU A 353 3.26 -6.29 5.35
C LEU A 353 4.50 -5.91 4.56
N ALA A 354 4.71 -4.62 4.40
CA ALA A 354 5.88 -4.07 3.74
C ALA A 354 6.69 -3.16 4.65
N ARG A 355 8.00 -3.13 4.42
CA ARG A 355 8.92 -2.26 5.12
C ARG A 355 9.96 -1.71 4.15
N ASP A 356 10.21 -0.42 4.24
CA ASP A 356 11.16 0.29 3.39
C ASP A 356 12.61 0.26 3.90
N THR A 357 12.80 -0.05 5.18
CA THR A 357 14.12 -0.20 5.79
C THR A 357 14.46 -1.65 6.05
N TYR A 358 15.73 -1.96 5.99
CA TYR A 358 16.26 -3.27 6.30
C TYR A 358 17.24 -3.14 7.48
N GLY A 359 16.90 -3.75 8.57
CA GLY A 359 17.78 -3.82 9.74
C GLY A 359 17.29 -3.04 10.94
N LEU A 360 18.09 -3.13 11.92
CA LEU A 360 18.10 -2.70 13.30
C LEU A 360 17.01 -1.68 13.68
N TYR A 361 16.01 -2.16 14.40
CA TYR A 361 15.23 -1.32 15.25
C TYR A 361 16.05 -1.07 16.52
N THR A 362 16.77 0.02 16.58
CA THR A 362 17.31 0.52 17.84
C THR A 362 16.20 1.31 18.51
N SER A 363 15.53 0.70 19.51
CA SER A 363 14.76 1.52 20.43
C SER A 363 15.72 2.51 21.04
N LYS A 364 15.60 3.78 20.70
CA LYS A 364 16.14 4.84 21.55
C LYS A 364 15.32 4.78 22.84
N GLU A 365 15.84 4.05 23.85
CA GLU A 365 15.40 4.21 25.24
C GLU A 365 15.71 5.63 25.72
#